data_9d71795f5ba7054b2ee4b3dd176d3f0c
#
_entry.id   9d71795f5ba7054b2ee4b3dd176d3f0c
#
_cell.length_a   1.000
_cell.length_b   1.000
_cell.length_c   1.000
_cell.angle_alpha   90.00
_cell.angle_beta   90.00
_cell.angle_gamma   90.00
#
_symmetry.space_group_name_H-M   'P 1'
#
loop_
_entity.id
_entity.type
_entity.pdbx_description
1 polymer ?
#
loop_
_entity_poly.entity_id
_entity_poly.type
_entity_poly.pdbx_seq_one_letter_code
_entity_poly.pdbx_strand_id
1 'polypeptide(L)'
;MRRVTLLVTAIGVVALLLASGAALAATFDGTPAPDTFAGTPGPDDIRGRGGGDTLSGAGGRDRVRGDGGNDRLSGEAGADEVRGNSGDDDMQGGDGADVIRADEGGIDTVSAGSGDDVIDAHDDPGQDTIECGEGIDTVDFDAGVDVVADDCENRDPH
;
A
#
# COMPACT_ATOMS: atom_id res chain seq x y z
N MET A 1 -12.35 21.94 4.31
CA MET A 1 -11.34 21.16 3.56
C MET A 1 -11.72 21.17 2.08
N ARG A 2 -10.85 21.65 1.21
CA ARG A 2 -11.08 21.56 -0.24
C ARG A 2 -10.51 20.24 -0.71
N ARG A 3 -11.36 19.37 -1.22
CA ARG A 3 -10.94 18.13 -1.91
C ARG A 3 -10.61 18.48 -3.36
N VAL A 4 -9.47 18.08 -3.83
CA VAL A 4 -9.13 18.14 -5.26
C VAL A 4 -9.32 16.74 -5.81
N THR A 5 -10.34 16.58 -6.64
CA THR A 5 -10.55 15.33 -7.38
C THR A 5 -9.87 15.47 -8.72
N LEU A 6 -8.87 14.64 -8.96
CA LEU A 6 -8.16 14.58 -10.22
C LEU A 6 -8.68 13.37 -11.02
N LEU A 7 -9.38 13.65 -12.10
CA LEU A 7 -9.79 12.62 -13.05
C LEU A 7 -8.70 12.54 -14.12
N VAL A 8 -7.92 11.46 -14.11
CA VAL A 8 -6.89 11.22 -15.13
C VAL A 8 -7.49 10.39 -16.25
N THR A 9 -7.57 10.96 -17.44
CA THR A 9 -7.89 10.24 -18.66
C THR A 9 -6.61 9.93 -19.41
N ALA A 10 -6.23 8.66 -19.42
CA ALA A 10 -5.23 8.00 -20.29
C ALA A 10 -3.84 8.68 -20.38
N ILE A 11 -2.83 7.96 -19.88
CA ILE A 11 -1.39 8.18 -20.10
C ILE A 11 -0.89 9.53 -19.55
N GLY A 12 -0.43 9.55 -18.32
CA GLY A 12 0.26 10.74 -17.83
C GLY A 12 0.68 10.64 -16.38
N VAL A 13 1.95 10.88 -16.16
CA VAL A 13 2.46 11.25 -14.84
C VAL A 13 1.76 12.54 -14.42
N VAL A 14 0.89 12.48 -13.40
CA VAL A 14 0.30 13.68 -12.82
C VAL A 14 1.08 14.03 -11.56
N ALA A 15 2.05 14.91 -11.70
CA ALA A 15 2.67 15.58 -10.57
C ALA A 15 1.87 16.84 -10.24
N LEU A 16 1.12 16.81 -9.16
CA LEU A 16 0.45 18.00 -8.66
C LEU A 16 1.41 18.75 -7.74
N LEU A 17 2.09 19.77 -8.27
CA LEU A 17 2.89 20.71 -7.47
C LEU A 17 1.94 21.69 -6.76
N LEU A 18 1.66 21.45 -5.50
CA LEU A 18 0.98 22.41 -4.64
C LEU A 18 2.00 23.28 -3.90
N ALA A 19 2.19 24.49 -4.38
CA ALA A 19 3.06 25.50 -3.78
C ALA A 19 2.38 26.24 -2.61
N SER A 20 1.79 25.53 -1.67
CA SER A 20 1.33 26.10 -0.39
C SER A 20 1.32 25.02 0.66
N GLY A 21 2.02 25.21 1.76
CA GLY A 21 2.22 24.26 2.85
C GLY A 21 0.95 23.88 3.64
N ALA A 22 -0.16 23.70 2.96
CA ALA A 22 -1.37 23.13 3.52
C ALA A 22 -1.46 21.67 3.05
N ALA A 23 -1.55 20.73 4.00
CA ALA A 23 -1.87 19.36 3.72
C ALA A 23 -3.24 19.29 3.03
N LEU A 24 -3.26 18.96 1.75
CA LEU A 24 -4.47 18.80 0.95
C LEU A 24 -4.70 17.30 0.76
N ALA A 25 -5.93 16.87 0.94
CA ALA A 25 -6.34 15.52 0.59
C ALA A 25 -6.55 15.42 -0.92
N ALA A 26 -5.93 14.41 -1.55
CA ALA A 26 -6.18 14.07 -2.94
C ALA A 26 -7.06 12.82 -3.07
N THR A 27 -7.69 12.67 -4.22
CA THR A 27 -8.31 11.43 -4.63
C THR A 27 -7.83 11.12 -6.04
N PHE A 28 -7.22 9.97 -6.19
CA PHE A 28 -6.79 9.42 -7.48
C PHE A 28 -7.59 8.15 -7.77
N ASP A 29 -8.15 8.08 -8.96
CA ASP A 29 -8.85 6.91 -9.46
C ASP A 29 -8.28 6.59 -10.85
N GLY A 30 -7.43 5.58 -10.90
CA GLY A 30 -6.64 5.17 -12.07
C GLY A 30 -7.46 4.57 -13.21
N THR A 31 -6.76 3.93 -14.12
CA THR A 31 -7.30 3.34 -15.34
C THR A 31 -7.08 1.81 -15.37
N PRO A 32 -7.57 1.06 -16.35
CA PRO A 32 -7.18 -0.34 -16.56
C PRO A 32 -5.79 -0.54 -17.19
N ALA A 33 -4.93 0.46 -17.22
CA ALA A 33 -3.59 0.42 -17.80
C ALA A 33 -2.59 0.94 -16.75
N PRO A 34 -1.29 0.60 -16.85
CA PRO A 34 -0.31 1.03 -15.87
C PRO A 34 -0.33 2.53 -15.61
N ASP A 35 -0.54 2.89 -14.35
CA ASP A 35 -0.59 4.25 -13.86
C ASP A 35 0.60 4.55 -12.91
N THR A 36 0.97 5.82 -12.79
CA THR A 36 1.94 6.27 -11.79
C THR A 36 1.39 7.49 -11.10
N PHE A 37 1.29 7.42 -9.77
CA PHE A 37 0.77 8.51 -8.95
C PHE A 37 1.54 8.65 -7.64
N ALA A 38 1.81 9.90 -7.26
CA ALA A 38 2.32 10.26 -5.94
C ALA A 38 1.33 11.20 -5.27
N GLY A 39 0.95 10.86 -4.05
CA GLY A 39 0.04 11.63 -3.22
C GLY A 39 0.58 12.98 -2.76
N THR A 40 -0.06 13.54 -1.76
CA THR A 40 0.24 14.83 -1.16
C THR A 40 0.72 14.65 0.28
N PRO A 41 1.19 15.70 0.99
CA PRO A 41 1.47 15.57 2.42
C PRO A 41 0.21 15.51 3.31
N GLY A 42 -0.95 15.25 2.78
CA GLY A 42 -2.21 15.13 3.51
C GLY A 42 -2.92 13.83 3.18
N PRO A 43 -3.97 13.47 3.92
CA PRO A 43 -4.62 12.17 3.77
C PRO A 43 -5.25 11.98 2.38
N ASP A 44 -4.81 10.96 1.66
CA ASP A 44 -5.19 10.69 0.28
C ASP A 44 -5.96 9.38 0.12
N ASP A 45 -6.76 9.28 -0.94
CA ASP A 45 -7.45 8.04 -1.36
C ASP A 45 -7.03 7.72 -2.80
N ILE A 46 -6.15 6.71 -2.93
CA ILE A 46 -5.45 6.36 -4.18
C ILE A 46 -5.87 4.96 -4.59
N ARG A 47 -6.28 4.83 -5.86
CA ARG A 47 -6.71 3.57 -6.44
C ARG A 47 -6.13 3.39 -7.84
N GLY A 48 -5.43 2.28 -8.08
CA GLY A 48 -4.86 1.93 -9.40
C GLY A 48 -5.88 1.38 -10.37
N ARG A 49 -6.73 0.47 -9.95
CA ARG A 49 -7.73 -0.32 -10.68
C ARG A 49 -7.15 -1.52 -11.39
N GLY A 50 -6.36 -1.35 -12.40
CA GLY A 50 -5.80 -2.46 -13.15
C GLY A 50 -4.63 -2.04 -14.00
N GLY A 51 -3.76 -2.99 -14.28
CA GLY A 51 -2.45 -2.73 -14.88
C GLY A 51 -1.38 -2.98 -13.83
N GLY A 52 -0.13 -2.75 -14.11
CA GLY A 52 0.93 -2.76 -13.11
C GLY A 52 1.21 -1.33 -12.68
N ASP A 53 0.67 -0.91 -11.55
CA ASP A 53 0.65 0.48 -11.12
C ASP A 53 1.85 0.81 -10.20
N THR A 54 2.20 2.09 -10.08
CA THR A 54 3.15 2.58 -9.09
C THR A 54 2.51 3.73 -8.34
N LEU A 55 2.16 3.47 -7.07
CA LEU A 55 1.36 4.36 -6.25
C LEU A 55 2.07 4.67 -4.94
N SER A 56 2.09 5.95 -4.54
CA SER A 56 2.66 6.42 -3.27
C SER A 56 1.70 7.37 -2.57
N GLY A 57 1.48 7.18 -1.26
CA GLY A 57 0.69 8.06 -0.40
C GLY A 57 1.39 9.38 -0.10
N ALA A 58 2.70 9.35 0.08
CA ALA A 58 3.61 10.40 0.47
C ALA A 58 3.57 10.74 1.97
N GLY A 59 2.57 11.40 2.46
CA GLY A 59 2.48 11.65 3.89
C GLY A 59 1.08 11.99 4.35
N GLY A 60 0.78 11.62 5.58
CA GLY A 60 -0.56 11.77 6.11
C GLY A 60 -1.11 10.41 6.53
N ARG A 61 -2.40 10.26 6.48
CA ARG A 61 -3.04 8.97 6.64
C ARG A 61 -3.72 8.61 5.33
N ASP A 62 -3.09 7.73 4.61
CA ASP A 62 -3.46 7.45 3.23
C ASP A 62 -4.16 6.10 3.10
N ARG A 63 -4.89 5.96 2.01
CA ARG A 63 -5.41 4.70 1.55
C ARG A 63 -4.90 4.45 0.14
N VAL A 64 -4.05 3.44 -0.03
CA VAL A 64 -3.43 3.06 -1.30
C VAL A 64 -3.91 1.67 -1.69
N ARG A 65 -4.50 1.54 -2.88
CA ARG A 65 -5.03 0.27 -3.40
C ARG A 65 -4.56 0.05 -4.83
N GLY A 66 -3.96 -1.12 -5.09
CA GLY A 66 -3.56 -1.56 -6.43
C GLY A 66 -4.76 -1.98 -7.27
N ASP A 67 -5.61 -2.81 -6.74
CA ASP A 67 -6.73 -3.56 -7.31
C ASP A 67 -6.24 -4.74 -8.16
N GLY A 68 -5.87 -4.61 -9.40
CA GLY A 68 -5.50 -5.77 -10.22
C GLY A 68 -4.33 -5.56 -11.15
N GLY A 69 -3.41 -6.50 -11.14
CA GLY A 69 -2.11 -6.42 -11.81
C GLY A 69 -0.99 -6.50 -10.79
N ASN A 70 0.25 -6.49 -11.24
CA ASN A 70 1.40 -6.53 -10.35
C ASN A 70 1.81 -5.09 -10.00
N ASP A 71 1.45 -4.64 -8.80
CA ASP A 71 1.54 -3.26 -8.40
C ASP A 71 2.74 -2.98 -7.47
N ARG A 72 3.19 -1.75 -7.45
CA ARG A 72 4.12 -1.23 -6.45
C ARG A 72 3.44 -0.15 -5.65
N LEU A 73 3.25 -0.40 -4.35
CA LEU A 73 2.47 0.43 -3.45
C LEU A 73 3.33 0.90 -2.28
N SER A 74 3.20 2.17 -1.89
CA SER A 74 3.89 2.71 -0.71
C SER A 74 2.98 3.68 0.04
N GLY A 75 2.84 3.51 1.38
CA GLY A 75 2.21 4.48 2.27
C GLY A 75 3.12 5.69 2.49
N GLU A 76 4.42 5.46 2.67
CA GLU A 76 5.48 6.41 3.02
C GLU A 76 5.39 6.84 4.49
N ALA A 77 4.87 8.03 4.81
CA ALA A 77 4.89 8.53 6.17
C ALA A 77 3.48 8.81 6.71
N GLY A 78 3.07 8.10 7.73
CA GLY A 78 1.75 8.25 8.31
C GLY A 78 1.24 6.96 8.91
N ALA A 79 -0.03 6.87 9.15
CA ALA A 79 -0.69 5.64 9.55
C ALA A 79 -1.62 5.20 8.41
N ASP A 80 -1.09 4.38 7.52
CA ASP A 80 -1.63 4.15 6.21
C ASP A 80 -2.40 2.83 6.09
N GLU A 81 -3.24 2.71 5.08
CA GLU A 81 -3.87 1.46 4.66
C GLU A 81 -3.40 1.14 3.24
N VAL A 82 -2.57 0.09 3.11
CA VAL A 82 -2.04 -0.39 1.83
C VAL A 82 -2.67 -1.74 1.50
N ARG A 83 -3.20 -1.88 0.28
CA ARG A 83 -3.81 -3.12 -0.17
C ARG A 83 -3.41 -3.43 -1.62
N GLY A 84 -2.84 -4.62 -1.83
CA GLY A 84 -2.49 -5.13 -3.15
C GLY A 84 -3.72 -5.51 -3.96
N ASN A 85 -4.53 -6.39 -3.46
CA ASN A 85 -5.59 -7.20 -4.07
C ASN A 85 -4.97 -8.22 -5.03
N SER A 86 -5.32 -8.24 -6.34
CA SER A 86 -4.97 -9.35 -7.22
C SER A 86 -3.72 -9.11 -8.03
N GLY A 87 -2.77 -10.00 -7.95
CA GLY A 87 -1.50 -9.99 -8.68
C GLY A 87 -0.32 -10.11 -7.73
N ASP A 88 0.88 -10.20 -8.27
CA ASP A 88 2.10 -10.26 -7.45
C ASP A 88 2.52 -8.82 -7.11
N ASP A 89 2.26 -8.36 -5.89
CA ASP A 89 2.39 -6.97 -5.47
C ASP A 89 3.65 -6.74 -4.60
N ASP A 90 4.20 -5.53 -4.69
CA ASP A 90 5.31 -5.03 -3.86
C ASP A 90 4.78 -3.90 -2.97
N MET A 91 4.55 -4.18 -1.68
CA MET A 91 3.87 -3.30 -0.75
C MET A 91 4.81 -2.82 0.35
N GLN A 92 4.80 -1.50 0.59
CA GLN A 92 5.55 -0.86 1.66
C GLN A 92 4.62 -0.01 2.52
N GLY A 93 4.61 -0.23 3.85
CA GLY A 93 3.93 0.66 4.79
C GLY A 93 4.68 1.99 4.90
N GLY A 94 5.82 1.97 5.50
CA GLY A 94 6.72 3.12 5.65
C GLY A 94 6.95 3.51 7.09
N ASP A 95 6.81 4.79 7.41
CA ASP A 95 6.90 5.28 8.79
C ASP A 95 5.50 5.42 9.38
N GLY A 96 5.19 4.72 10.45
CA GLY A 96 3.92 4.88 11.17
C GLY A 96 3.25 3.56 11.49
N ALA A 97 2.06 3.60 12.05
CA ALA A 97 1.32 2.38 12.37
C ALA A 97 0.39 2.03 11.20
N ASP A 98 0.84 1.11 10.37
CA ASP A 98 0.22 0.81 9.09
C ASP A 98 -0.66 -0.44 9.13
N VAL A 99 -1.58 -0.53 8.19
CA VAL A 99 -2.38 -1.72 7.93
C VAL A 99 -2.14 -2.16 6.49
N ILE A 100 -1.51 -3.34 6.32
CA ILE A 100 -1.17 -3.88 5.02
C ILE A 100 -1.98 -5.14 4.78
N ARG A 101 -2.55 -5.27 3.58
CA ARG A 101 -3.32 -6.44 3.18
C ARG A 101 -2.82 -7.02 1.87
N ALA A 102 -2.31 -8.24 1.98
CA ALA A 102 -1.85 -9.11 0.91
C ALA A 102 -2.73 -10.36 0.80
N ASP A 103 -4.02 -10.22 1.12
CA ASP A 103 -4.98 -11.32 1.34
C ASP A 103 -5.77 -11.72 0.07
N GLU A 104 -5.45 -11.22 -1.10
CA GLU A 104 -6.21 -11.46 -2.35
C GLU A 104 -5.31 -11.90 -3.52
N GLY A 105 -4.63 -13.05 -3.35
CA GLY A 105 -4.04 -13.84 -4.44
C GLY A 105 -2.92 -13.23 -5.26
N GLY A 106 -1.81 -13.89 -5.23
CA GLY A 106 -0.56 -13.54 -5.88
C GLY A 106 0.61 -14.17 -5.15
N ILE A 107 1.78 -13.65 -5.40
CA ILE A 107 2.99 -13.87 -4.60
C ILE A 107 3.47 -12.47 -4.21
N ASP A 108 3.12 -12.07 -3.00
CA ASP A 108 3.32 -10.71 -2.58
C ASP A 108 4.64 -10.53 -1.81
N THR A 109 5.14 -9.31 -1.86
CA THR A 109 6.27 -8.88 -1.02
C THR A 109 5.83 -7.71 -0.16
N VAL A 110 5.91 -7.89 1.16
CA VAL A 110 5.50 -6.90 2.14
C VAL A 110 6.71 -6.44 2.95
N SER A 111 6.88 -5.13 3.07
CA SER A 111 7.80 -4.50 4.01
C SER A 111 7.03 -3.44 4.81
N ALA A 112 6.69 -3.74 6.06
CA ALA A 112 5.83 -2.84 6.83
C ALA A 112 6.56 -1.55 7.23
N GLY A 113 7.77 -1.67 7.78
CA GLY A 113 8.64 -0.50 7.95
C GLY A 113 8.92 -0.13 9.40
N SER A 114 8.52 1.04 9.85
CA SER A 114 8.70 1.46 11.23
C SER A 114 7.37 1.84 11.87
N GLY A 115 7.07 1.28 13.02
CA GLY A 115 5.83 1.52 13.75
C GLY A 115 5.23 0.21 14.23
N ASP A 116 4.08 0.28 14.87
CA ASP A 116 3.37 -0.92 15.30
C ASP A 116 2.36 -1.30 14.21
N ASP A 117 2.75 -2.22 13.33
CA ASP A 117 2.06 -2.53 12.09
C ASP A 117 1.14 -3.75 12.19
N VAL A 118 0.15 -3.79 11.31
CA VAL A 118 -0.77 -4.93 11.19
C VAL A 118 -0.77 -5.42 9.74
N ILE A 119 -0.37 -6.68 9.55
CA ILE A 119 -0.24 -7.31 8.24
C ILE A 119 -1.20 -8.50 8.17
N ASP A 120 -2.00 -8.54 7.12
CA ASP A 120 -2.94 -9.60 6.79
C ASP A 120 -2.54 -10.20 5.44
N ALA A 121 -2.06 -11.44 5.46
CA ALA A 121 -1.55 -12.19 4.32
C ALA A 121 -2.04 -13.65 4.35
N HIS A 122 -3.23 -13.89 4.89
CA HIS A 122 -3.78 -15.23 4.98
C HIS A 122 -4.92 -15.47 3.96
N ASP A 123 -5.27 -16.73 3.73
CA ASP A 123 -6.35 -17.19 2.85
C ASP A 123 -6.09 -17.06 1.34
N ASP A 124 -4.83 -16.92 0.91
CA ASP A 124 -4.49 -17.01 -0.50
C ASP A 124 -3.55 -18.19 -0.81
N PRO A 125 -3.46 -18.65 -2.07
CA PRO A 125 -2.59 -19.77 -2.43
C PRO A 125 -1.14 -19.36 -2.72
N GLY A 126 -0.80 -18.08 -2.61
CA GLY A 126 0.52 -17.52 -2.87
C GLY A 126 1.55 -17.94 -1.82
N GLN A 127 2.80 -17.67 -2.09
CA GLN A 127 3.85 -17.73 -1.08
C GLN A 127 4.38 -16.33 -0.87
N ASP A 128 3.86 -15.65 0.12
CA ASP A 128 4.23 -14.29 0.41
C ASP A 128 5.55 -14.20 1.19
N THR A 129 6.20 -13.06 1.03
CA THR A 129 7.40 -12.72 1.79
C THR A 129 7.14 -11.48 2.60
N ILE A 130 7.25 -11.58 3.93
CA ILE A 130 6.84 -10.54 4.87
C ILE A 130 8.02 -10.16 5.75
N GLU A 131 8.37 -8.87 5.73
CA GLU A 131 9.30 -8.20 6.64
C GLU A 131 8.52 -7.16 7.44
N CYS A 132 8.53 -7.26 8.77
CA CYS A 132 7.79 -6.34 9.64
C CYS A 132 8.56 -5.05 9.92
N GLY A 133 9.84 -5.15 10.27
CA GLY A 133 10.70 -3.98 10.47
C GLY A 133 10.86 -3.58 11.93
N GLU A 134 10.75 -2.27 12.25
CA GLU A 134 10.91 -1.74 13.59
C GLU A 134 9.54 -1.50 14.26
N GLY A 135 9.26 -2.15 15.39
CA GLY A 135 8.02 -1.92 16.10
C GLY A 135 7.56 -3.11 16.93
N ILE A 136 6.29 -3.17 17.21
CA ILE A 136 5.60 -4.35 17.74
C ILE A 136 4.51 -4.73 16.75
N ASP A 137 4.87 -5.62 15.84
CA ASP A 137 4.06 -5.92 14.68
C ASP A 137 3.21 -7.17 14.87
N THR A 138 2.06 -7.17 14.20
CA THR A 138 1.15 -8.31 14.17
C THR A 138 0.97 -8.77 12.75
N VAL A 139 1.23 -10.06 12.50
CA VAL A 139 1.05 -10.68 11.19
C VAL A 139 0.16 -11.91 11.27
N ASP A 140 -0.83 -11.95 10.39
CA ASP A 140 -1.71 -13.08 10.13
C ASP A 140 -1.31 -13.68 8.77
N PHE A 141 -0.98 -15.01 8.71
CA PHE A 141 -0.32 -15.61 7.56
C PHE A 141 -0.56 -17.11 7.42
N ASP A 142 -0.37 -17.68 6.23
CA ASP A 142 -0.54 -19.11 5.93
C ASP A 142 0.70 -19.92 6.33
N ALA A 143 0.60 -20.67 7.43
CA ALA A 143 1.71 -21.45 7.97
C ALA A 143 2.18 -22.56 7.01
N GLY A 144 3.46 -22.53 6.66
CA GLY A 144 4.09 -23.50 5.75
C GLY A 144 3.94 -23.13 4.27
N VAL A 145 3.33 -22.02 3.97
CA VAL A 145 3.27 -21.37 2.65
C VAL A 145 4.13 -20.11 2.67
N ASP A 146 3.82 -19.18 3.54
CA ASP A 146 4.47 -17.88 3.61
C ASP A 146 5.83 -17.88 4.32
N VAL A 147 6.63 -16.91 3.96
CA VAL A 147 7.94 -16.63 4.55
C VAL A 147 7.85 -15.35 5.37
N VAL A 148 7.78 -15.51 6.70
CA VAL A 148 7.70 -14.40 7.65
C VAL A 148 9.04 -14.22 8.35
N ALA A 149 9.58 -13.04 8.28
CA ALA A 149 10.88 -12.68 8.85
C ALA A 149 10.89 -12.74 10.38
N ASP A 150 12.07 -12.86 10.98
CA ASP A 150 12.23 -13.02 12.43
C ASP A 150 11.96 -11.73 13.23
N ASP A 151 11.83 -10.60 12.57
CA ASP A 151 11.50 -9.29 13.13
C ASP A 151 10.01 -9.08 13.42
N CYS A 152 9.14 -10.02 13.01
CA CYS A 152 7.72 -9.99 13.35
C CYS A 152 7.47 -10.60 14.75
N GLU A 153 6.93 -9.85 15.71
CA GLU A 153 6.76 -10.29 17.10
C GLU A 153 5.50 -11.09 17.37
N ASN A 154 4.35 -10.62 16.88
CA ASN A 154 3.06 -11.29 17.09
C ASN A 154 2.63 -11.99 15.80
N ARG A 155 2.82 -13.31 15.77
CA ARG A 155 2.52 -14.15 14.60
C ARG A 155 1.29 -15.00 14.87
N ASP A 156 0.27 -14.87 14.03
CA ASP A 156 -0.93 -15.71 14.06
C ASP A 156 -0.96 -16.61 12.81
N PRO A 157 -0.44 -17.84 12.89
CA PRO A 157 -0.37 -18.76 11.75
C PRO A 157 -1.67 -19.55 11.59
N HIS A 158 -2.19 -19.62 10.39
CA HIS A 158 -3.35 -20.40 9.97
C HIS A 158 -3.02 -21.65 9.16
#